data_657f4e3865d747866f7ef8d28c8de6d3
#
_entry.id   657f4e3865d747866f7ef8d28c8de6d3
#
_cell.length_a   1.000
_cell.length_b   1.000
_cell.length_c   1.000
_cell.angle_alpha   90.00
_cell.angle_beta   90.00
_cell.angle_gamma   90.00
#
_symmetry.space_group_name_H-M   'P 1'
#
loop_
_entity.id
_entity.type
_entity.pdbx_description
1 polymer ?
#
loop_
_entity_poly.entity_id
_entity_poly.type
_entity_poly.pdbx_seq_one_letter_code
_entity_poly.pdbx_strand_id
1 'polypeptide(L)'
;VIKGGKERHNSTQNALHFLKYKKIKNVYIHDAARPNLSINLLKKLKNNLKKNSAVVPYLKSENSVKYKNNNKINNLNRDKVLLTQTPQCFNFNELFNLYKNNKEKITDEASLYLNNNKKIKFIHGDKNNFKITTVDDLKYFKSETYYGIGFDIHRLIKNKKLFLGGVKIPFHSGLKGHSDGDVILHAIIDGLLGAMRKSDIGTLYPSNSHKFKNIRSKNMLMPVLKLLKDNNFYINNIDINLICENPKISKIRAKVIKSISSLLSLN
;
A
#
# COMPACT_ATOMS: atom_id res chain seq x y z
N VAL A 1 -0.36 -6.43 22.36
CA VAL A 1 0.25 -5.11 22.67
C VAL A 1 1.00 -5.23 23.99
N ILE A 2 2.21 -4.66 24.05
CA ILE A 2 3.07 -4.65 25.23
C ILE A 2 3.23 -3.21 25.68
N LYS A 3 3.27 -2.97 27.02
CA LYS A 3 3.53 -1.65 27.58
C LYS A 3 4.94 -1.17 27.19
N GLY A 4 5.04 0.00 26.60
CA GLY A 4 6.32 0.64 26.29
C GLY A 4 7.09 1.05 27.56
N GLY A 5 8.38 1.35 27.39
CA GLY A 5 9.22 1.91 28.43
C GLY A 5 9.25 3.45 28.39
N LYS A 6 9.99 4.06 29.31
CA LYS A 6 10.17 5.52 29.37
C LYS A 6 10.89 6.07 28.12
N GLU A 7 11.78 5.30 27.56
CA GLU A 7 12.54 5.65 26.35
C GLU A 7 12.39 4.56 25.27
N ARG A 8 12.80 4.87 24.02
CA ARG A 8 12.71 3.97 22.88
C ARG A 8 13.37 2.61 23.16
N HIS A 9 14.60 2.61 23.65
CA HIS A 9 15.34 1.39 23.93
C HIS A 9 14.70 0.53 25.03
N ASN A 10 14.06 1.13 26.04
CA ASN A 10 13.32 0.38 27.06
C ASN A 10 12.10 -0.34 26.48
N SER A 11 11.42 0.29 25.50
CA SER A 11 10.29 -0.33 24.82
C SER A 11 10.76 -1.56 24.00
N THR A 12 11.91 -1.46 23.31
CA THR A 12 12.52 -2.59 22.62
C THR A 12 12.91 -3.70 23.60
N GLN A 13 13.51 -3.35 24.72
CA GLN A 13 13.90 -4.31 25.79
C GLN A 13 12.68 -5.06 26.33
N ASN A 14 11.59 -4.36 26.65
CA ASN A 14 10.34 -4.97 27.11
C ASN A 14 9.77 -5.95 26.08
N ALA A 15 9.82 -5.57 24.79
CA ALA A 15 9.38 -6.44 23.70
C ALA A 15 10.24 -7.69 23.59
N LEU A 16 11.57 -7.57 23.65
CA LEU A 16 12.48 -8.69 23.62
C LEU A 16 12.28 -9.64 24.81
N HIS A 17 12.07 -9.11 26.01
CA HIS A 17 11.76 -9.92 27.19
C HIS A 17 10.44 -10.69 27.04
N PHE A 18 9.40 -10.08 26.52
CA PHE A 18 8.14 -10.77 26.21
C PHE A 18 8.31 -11.89 25.18
N LEU A 19 9.17 -11.67 24.20
CA LEU A 19 9.42 -12.62 23.12
C LEU A 19 10.39 -13.75 23.49
N LYS A 20 11.08 -13.66 24.62
CA LYS A 20 12.12 -14.62 25.06
C LYS A 20 11.65 -16.08 25.05
N TYR A 21 10.40 -16.32 25.43
CA TYR A 21 9.85 -17.68 25.51
C TYR A 21 9.18 -18.13 24.20
N LYS A 22 9.21 -17.29 23.17
CA LYS A 22 8.72 -17.61 21.83
C LYS A 22 9.90 -18.12 20.98
N LYS A 23 9.69 -19.16 20.18
CA LYS A 23 10.71 -19.69 19.25
C LYS A 23 10.98 -18.74 18.08
N ILE A 24 11.53 -17.55 18.36
CA ILE A 24 11.80 -16.51 17.38
C ILE A 24 13.27 -16.55 16.98
N LYS A 25 13.53 -16.61 15.68
CA LYS A 25 14.88 -16.60 15.12
C LYS A 25 15.38 -15.17 14.88
N ASN A 26 14.53 -14.31 14.34
CA ASN A 26 14.90 -12.97 13.91
C ASN A 26 13.86 -11.93 14.36
N VAL A 27 14.31 -10.72 14.64
CA VAL A 27 13.46 -9.57 14.96
C VAL A 27 13.72 -8.43 13.99
N TYR A 28 12.66 -7.68 13.71
CA TYR A 28 12.66 -6.46 12.89
C TYR A 28 12.15 -5.33 13.77
N ILE A 29 13.02 -4.38 14.10
CA ILE A 29 12.68 -3.24 14.95
C ILE A 29 12.42 -2.06 14.06
N HIS A 30 11.20 -1.54 14.10
CA HIS A 30 10.74 -0.50 13.21
C HIS A 30 10.11 0.67 13.96
N ASP A 31 10.48 1.88 13.56
CA ASP A 31 9.88 3.11 14.08
C ASP A 31 8.45 3.25 13.54
N ALA A 32 7.46 3.35 14.42
CA ALA A 32 6.07 3.62 14.02
C ALA A 32 5.93 4.94 13.23
N ALA A 33 6.85 5.88 13.43
CA ALA A 33 6.94 7.12 12.67
C ALA A 33 7.46 6.96 11.22
N ARG A 34 7.66 5.74 10.72
CA ARG A 34 8.02 5.44 9.32
C ARG A 34 6.94 4.58 8.66
N PRO A 35 5.76 5.13 8.35
CA PRO A 35 4.64 4.33 7.86
C PRO A 35 4.83 3.82 6.43
N ASN A 36 5.78 4.36 5.67
CA ASN A 36 5.94 4.09 4.23
C ASN A 36 6.96 2.98 3.93
N LEU A 37 6.89 1.89 4.69
CA LEU A 37 7.78 0.75 4.53
C LEU A 37 7.42 -0.09 3.30
N SER A 38 8.30 -0.11 2.30
CA SER A 38 8.07 -0.86 1.07
C SER A 38 8.32 -2.37 1.24
N ILE A 39 7.50 -3.17 0.52
CA ILE A 39 7.68 -4.64 0.44
C ILE A 39 9.06 -5.00 -0.12
N ASN A 40 9.60 -4.19 -1.05
CA ASN A 40 10.92 -4.40 -1.62
C ASN A 40 12.02 -4.27 -0.57
N LEU A 41 11.95 -3.26 0.29
CA LEU A 41 12.93 -3.11 1.38
C LEU A 41 12.84 -4.29 2.36
N LEU A 42 11.62 -4.71 2.74
CA LEU A 42 11.44 -5.91 3.59
C LEU A 42 12.05 -7.18 2.98
N LYS A 43 11.85 -7.41 1.69
CA LYS A 43 12.44 -8.55 0.97
C LYS A 43 13.97 -8.48 0.97
N LYS A 44 14.56 -7.31 0.71
CA LYS A 44 16.02 -7.10 0.76
C LYS A 44 16.59 -7.39 2.17
N LEU A 45 15.95 -6.87 3.21
CA LEU A 45 16.32 -7.10 4.60
C LEU A 45 16.28 -8.59 4.95
N LYS A 46 15.16 -9.27 4.66
CA LYS A 46 14.98 -10.71 4.89
C LYS A 46 16.05 -11.55 4.20
N ASN A 47 16.37 -11.25 2.94
CA ASN A 47 17.35 -12.02 2.19
C ASN A 47 18.78 -11.84 2.73
N ASN A 48 19.15 -10.63 3.13
CA ASN A 48 20.46 -10.37 3.72
C ASN A 48 20.59 -10.97 5.13
N LEU A 49 19.49 -11.01 5.91
CA LEU A 49 19.49 -11.58 7.25
C LEU A 49 19.69 -13.12 7.27
N LYS A 50 19.51 -13.79 6.14
CA LYS A 50 19.82 -15.23 6.02
C LYS A 50 21.33 -15.53 6.20
N LYS A 51 22.19 -14.56 5.86
CA LYS A 51 23.65 -14.70 5.86
C LYS A 51 24.36 -13.83 6.90
N ASN A 52 23.62 -12.97 7.59
CA ASN A 52 24.16 -12.00 8.56
C ASN A 52 23.31 -12.00 9.82
N SER A 53 23.90 -11.75 10.98
CA SER A 53 23.16 -11.64 12.24
C SER A 53 22.55 -10.27 12.47
N ALA A 54 23.01 -9.25 11.75
CA ALA A 54 22.49 -7.89 11.79
C ALA A 54 22.46 -7.27 10.39
N VAL A 55 21.34 -6.64 10.03
CA VAL A 55 21.15 -5.93 8.75
C VAL A 55 20.45 -4.62 9.01
N VAL A 56 21.06 -3.52 8.55
CA VAL A 56 20.56 -2.16 8.76
C VAL A 56 20.48 -1.41 7.44
N PRO A 57 19.33 -0.84 7.09
CA PRO A 57 19.20 -0.01 5.90
C PRO A 57 19.73 1.39 6.16
N TYR A 58 20.35 1.99 5.14
CA TYR A 58 20.88 3.34 5.22
C TYR A 58 20.65 4.14 3.94
N LEU A 59 20.68 5.47 4.07
CA LEU A 59 20.81 6.41 2.96
C LEU A 59 22.15 7.13 3.08
N LYS A 60 22.72 7.54 1.94
CA LYS A 60 23.83 8.48 1.93
C LYS A 60 23.30 9.90 2.16
N SER A 61 24.08 10.75 2.81
CA SER A 61 23.75 12.16 2.92
C SER A 61 23.93 12.85 1.56
N GLU A 62 22.90 13.50 1.06
CA GLU A 62 22.97 14.35 -0.14
C GLU A 62 23.52 15.75 0.21
N ASN A 63 23.35 16.18 1.45
CA ASN A 63 23.78 17.46 1.94
C ASN A 63 25.20 17.42 2.52
N SER A 64 25.85 18.58 2.56
CA SER A 64 27.10 18.75 3.31
C SER A 64 26.86 18.55 4.81
N VAL A 65 27.64 17.70 5.45
CA VAL A 65 27.49 17.36 6.87
C VAL A 65 28.51 18.11 7.70
N LYS A 66 28.04 18.80 8.74
CA LYS A 66 28.88 19.48 9.72
C LYS A 66 28.74 18.78 11.06
N TYR A 67 29.85 18.61 11.75
CA TYR A 67 29.91 18.09 13.09
C TYR A 67 30.25 19.20 14.06
N LYS A 68 29.37 19.47 15.03
CA LYS A 68 29.60 20.47 16.10
C LYS A 68 30.13 19.75 17.35
N ASN A 69 31.33 20.13 17.75
CA ASN A 69 31.89 19.66 19.01
C ASN A 69 32.22 20.89 19.85
N ASN A 70 31.50 21.08 20.96
CA ASN A 70 31.52 22.31 21.77
C ASN A 70 31.26 23.52 20.87
N ASN A 71 32.23 24.48 20.81
CA ASN A 71 32.12 25.72 20.00
C ASN A 71 32.79 25.60 18.62
N LYS A 72 33.33 24.44 18.25
CA LYS A 72 33.97 24.24 16.93
C LYS A 72 33.04 23.46 15.98
N ILE A 73 32.99 23.94 14.74
CA ILE A 73 32.28 23.30 13.66
C ILE A 73 33.30 22.70 12.70
N ASN A 74 33.21 21.40 12.48
CA ASN A 74 34.10 20.65 11.60
C ASN A 74 33.31 20.08 10.41
N ASN A 75 33.99 19.92 9.29
CA ASN A 75 33.42 19.22 8.14
C ASN A 75 33.50 17.71 8.33
N LEU A 76 32.42 17.00 8.03
CA LEU A 76 32.47 15.56 7.84
C LEU A 76 32.40 15.24 6.35
N ASN A 77 33.22 14.30 5.91
CA ASN A 77 33.09 13.76 4.57
C ASN A 77 31.74 13.00 4.47
N ARG A 78 30.79 13.58 3.72
CA ARG A 78 29.43 13.01 3.57
C ARG A 78 29.42 11.60 3.01
N ASP A 79 30.43 11.21 2.22
CA ASP A 79 30.51 9.86 1.64
C ASP A 79 30.77 8.77 2.70
N LYS A 80 31.29 9.17 3.88
CA LYS A 80 31.50 8.31 5.04
C LYS A 80 30.34 8.34 6.05
N VAL A 81 29.29 9.12 5.79
CA VAL A 81 28.11 9.24 6.68
C VAL A 81 27.00 8.34 6.18
N LEU A 82 26.52 7.46 7.06
CA LEU A 82 25.40 6.57 6.82
C LEU A 82 24.21 7.05 7.66
N LEU A 83 23.15 7.50 6.99
CA LEU A 83 21.88 7.87 7.64
C LEU A 83 21.04 6.61 7.79
N THR A 84 21.09 5.98 8.97
CA THR A 84 20.40 4.72 9.22
C THR A 84 18.89 4.88 9.25
N GLN A 85 18.20 3.90 8.69
CA GLN A 85 16.76 3.79 8.74
C GLN A 85 16.34 2.55 9.56
N THR A 86 15.05 2.42 9.80
CA THR A 86 14.42 1.20 10.28
C THR A 86 13.49 0.63 9.19
N PRO A 87 13.20 -0.70 9.14
CA PRO A 87 13.50 -1.72 10.14
C PRO A 87 14.98 -2.05 10.25
N GLN A 88 15.50 -2.10 11.47
CA GLN A 88 16.78 -2.71 11.78
C GLN A 88 16.53 -4.18 12.15
N CYS A 89 17.26 -5.09 11.54
CA CYS A 89 16.94 -6.52 11.57
C CYS A 89 18.08 -7.29 12.20
N PHE A 90 17.76 -8.17 13.16
CA PHE A 90 18.77 -8.85 13.97
C PHE A 90 18.39 -10.30 14.26
N ASN A 91 19.40 -11.13 14.51
CA ASN A 91 19.21 -12.39 15.18
C ASN A 91 18.68 -12.13 16.61
N PHE A 92 17.61 -12.81 16.98
CA PHE A 92 16.93 -12.55 18.26
C PHE A 92 17.85 -12.79 19.46
N ASN A 93 18.50 -13.96 19.52
CA ASN A 93 19.31 -14.35 20.68
C ASN A 93 20.53 -13.43 20.85
N GLU A 94 21.17 -13.06 19.74
CA GLU A 94 22.31 -12.15 19.80
C GLU A 94 21.91 -10.77 20.31
N LEU A 95 20.84 -10.19 19.74
CA LEU A 95 20.33 -8.89 20.19
C LEU A 95 19.87 -8.93 21.65
N PHE A 96 19.16 -9.98 22.04
CA PHE A 96 18.69 -10.15 23.42
C PHE A 96 19.84 -10.18 24.43
N ASN A 97 20.93 -10.91 24.12
CA ASN A 97 22.12 -10.98 24.97
C ASN A 97 22.84 -9.63 25.06
N LEU A 98 22.93 -8.89 23.95
CA LEU A 98 23.49 -7.54 23.97
C LEU A 98 22.69 -6.59 24.86
N TYR A 99 21.36 -6.62 24.77
CA TYR A 99 20.51 -5.83 25.65
C TYR A 99 20.63 -6.21 27.12
N LYS A 100 20.74 -7.49 27.44
CA LYS A 100 20.91 -7.96 28.83
C LYS A 100 22.15 -7.39 29.49
N ASN A 101 23.24 -7.26 28.72
CA ASN A 101 24.54 -6.83 29.21
C ASN A 101 24.78 -5.31 29.06
N ASN A 102 23.89 -4.59 28.40
CA ASN A 102 24.04 -3.16 28.16
C ASN A 102 23.43 -2.35 29.31
N LYS A 103 24.22 -1.45 29.88
CA LYS A 103 23.80 -0.50 30.92
C LYS A 103 23.70 0.95 30.38
N GLU A 104 24.17 1.18 29.15
CA GLU A 104 24.24 2.50 28.57
C GLU A 104 22.96 2.83 27.76
N LYS A 105 22.69 4.13 27.65
CA LYS A 105 21.67 4.62 26.76
C LYS A 105 22.12 4.47 25.31
N ILE A 106 21.29 3.84 24.49
CA ILE A 106 21.57 3.66 23.07
C ILE A 106 20.58 4.46 22.21
N THR A 107 21.02 4.95 21.08
CA THR A 107 20.20 5.69 20.13
C THR A 107 19.38 4.77 19.24
N ASP A 108 20.00 3.66 18.82
CA ASP A 108 19.39 2.61 18.01
C ASP A 108 20.10 1.26 18.26
N GLU A 109 19.54 0.18 17.73
CA GLU A 109 20.10 -1.17 17.92
C GLU A 109 21.40 -1.38 17.14
N ALA A 110 21.60 -0.65 16.04
CA ALA A 110 22.87 -0.65 15.33
C ALA A 110 24.02 -0.14 16.21
N SER A 111 23.78 0.93 16.97
CA SER A 111 24.77 1.46 17.94
C SER A 111 25.16 0.42 18.98
N LEU A 112 24.19 -0.37 19.47
CA LEU A 112 24.47 -1.44 20.43
C LEU A 112 25.39 -2.52 19.84
N TYR A 113 25.18 -2.91 18.58
CA TYR A 113 26.05 -3.85 17.89
C TYR A 113 27.47 -3.28 17.70
N LEU A 114 27.58 -2.03 17.24
CA LEU A 114 28.86 -1.36 16.98
C LEU A 114 29.66 -1.19 18.28
N ASN A 115 29.02 -0.76 19.36
CA ASN A 115 29.66 -0.61 20.67
C ASN A 115 30.21 -1.94 21.24
N ASN A 116 29.66 -3.07 20.80
CA ASN A 116 30.12 -4.41 21.17
C ASN A 116 30.98 -5.07 20.08
N ASN A 117 31.56 -4.31 19.17
CA ASN A 117 32.41 -4.80 18.06
C ASN A 117 31.75 -5.88 17.19
N LYS A 118 30.42 -5.87 17.08
CA LYS A 118 29.67 -6.83 16.26
C LYS A 118 29.53 -6.34 14.84
N LYS A 119 29.57 -7.27 13.88
CA LYS A 119 29.44 -6.96 12.45
C LYS A 119 27.98 -6.66 12.08
N ILE A 120 27.80 -5.59 11.31
CA ILE A 120 26.51 -5.21 10.72
C ILE A 120 26.64 -5.22 9.20
N LYS A 121 25.68 -5.81 8.51
CA LYS A 121 25.52 -5.66 7.07
C LYS A 121 24.67 -4.42 6.79
N PHE A 122 25.28 -3.35 6.32
CA PHE A 122 24.57 -2.19 5.83
C PHE A 122 24.08 -2.43 4.40
N ILE A 123 22.82 -2.07 4.11
CA ILE A 123 22.23 -2.17 2.77
C ILE A 123 21.58 -0.85 2.40
N HIS A 124 21.46 -0.57 1.10
CA HIS A 124 20.73 0.61 0.63
C HIS A 124 19.26 0.55 1.07
N GLY A 125 18.83 1.60 1.74
CA GLY A 125 17.46 1.82 2.20
C GLY A 125 16.53 2.32 1.09
N ASP A 126 15.46 2.98 1.50
CA ASP A 126 14.43 3.54 0.61
C ASP A 126 14.17 5.00 1.00
N LYS A 127 14.30 5.92 0.04
CA LYS A 127 14.04 7.36 0.29
C LYS A 127 12.61 7.59 0.77
N ASN A 128 11.66 6.79 0.27
CA ASN A 128 10.26 6.90 0.67
C ASN A 128 9.99 6.41 2.10
N ASN A 129 10.92 5.64 2.68
CA ASN A 129 10.84 5.19 4.08
C ASN A 129 11.40 6.25 5.04
N PHE A 130 11.01 7.52 4.83
CA PHE A 130 11.42 8.61 5.71
C PHE A 130 10.66 8.58 7.04
N LYS A 131 11.20 9.29 8.03
CA LYS A 131 10.63 9.37 9.38
C LYS A 131 9.80 10.66 9.50
N ILE A 132 8.56 10.53 9.94
CA ILE A 132 7.73 11.68 10.33
C ILE A 132 8.26 12.19 11.66
N THR A 133 8.78 13.41 11.67
CA THR A 133 9.31 14.06 12.87
C THR A 133 8.63 15.38 13.17
N THR A 134 8.02 15.98 12.15
CA THR A 134 7.32 17.27 12.23
C THR A 134 5.92 17.15 11.61
N VAL A 135 5.04 18.13 11.93
CA VAL A 135 3.72 18.22 11.28
C VAL A 135 3.83 18.42 9.77
N ASP A 136 4.90 19.11 9.32
CA ASP A 136 5.13 19.33 7.90
C ASP A 136 5.45 18.05 7.13
N ASP A 137 6.06 17.05 7.78
CA ASP A 137 6.32 15.75 7.17
C ASP A 137 5.03 15.03 6.78
N LEU A 138 3.90 15.32 7.45
CA LEU A 138 2.60 14.75 7.11
C LEU A 138 2.11 15.18 5.71
N LYS A 139 2.60 16.29 5.18
CA LYS A 139 2.27 16.77 3.83
C LYS A 139 2.71 15.77 2.76
N TYR A 140 3.80 15.02 3.01
CA TYR A 140 4.30 13.98 2.09
C TYR A 140 3.42 12.71 2.09
N PHE A 141 2.47 12.59 3.03
CA PHE A 141 1.48 11.51 3.10
C PHE A 141 0.09 11.94 2.66
N LYS A 142 -0.10 13.18 2.21
CA LYS A 142 -1.36 13.56 1.57
C LYS A 142 -1.48 12.73 0.30
N SER A 143 -2.32 11.72 0.34
CA SER A 143 -2.77 11.04 -0.88
C SER A 143 -3.51 12.07 -1.71
N GLU A 144 -3.07 12.30 -2.94
CA GLU A 144 -3.86 13.07 -3.90
C GLU A 144 -5.14 12.27 -4.17
N THR A 145 -6.28 12.94 -4.04
CA THR A 145 -7.57 12.34 -4.38
C THR A 145 -7.94 12.76 -5.79
N TYR A 146 -8.17 11.77 -6.63
CA TYR A 146 -8.60 11.97 -8.00
C TYR A 146 -10.08 11.63 -8.11
N TYR A 147 -10.79 12.37 -8.93
CA TYR A 147 -12.21 12.21 -9.19
C TYR A 147 -12.40 11.81 -10.64
N GLY A 148 -13.36 10.91 -10.88
CA GLY A 148 -13.77 10.53 -12.22
C GLY A 148 -15.29 10.44 -12.31
N ILE A 149 -15.81 10.79 -13.45
CA ILE A 149 -17.23 10.67 -13.79
C ILE A 149 -17.34 9.67 -14.94
N GLY A 150 -18.27 8.73 -14.81
CA GLY A 150 -18.63 7.81 -15.88
C GLY A 150 -20.13 7.90 -16.12
N PHE A 151 -20.51 7.86 -17.37
CA PHE A 151 -21.90 7.89 -17.82
C PHE A 151 -22.09 6.88 -18.93
N ASP A 152 -23.20 6.13 -18.88
CA ASP A 152 -23.57 5.20 -19.95
C ASP A 152 -25.08 5.13 -20.10
N ILE A 153 -25.55 4.92 -21.32
CA ILE A 153 -26.98 4.83 -21.66
C ILE A 153 -27.22 3.73 -22.68
N HIS A 154 -28.17 2.86 -22.39
CA HIS A 154 -28.55 1.78 -23.29
C HIS A 154 -30.08 1.64 -23.41
N ARG A 155 -30.55 1.27 -24.59
CA ARG A 155 -31.96 0.94 -24.81
C ARG A 155 -32.29 -0.45 -24.28
N LEU A 156 -33.48 -0.60 -23.69
CA LEU A 156 -34.07 -1.90 -23.39
C LEU A 156 -34.58 -2.57 -24.68
N ILE A 157 -34.26 -3.82 -24.87
CA ILE A 157 -34.75 -4.66 -25.97
C ILE A 157 -35.33 -5.97 -25.42
N LYS A 158 -36.41 -6.44 -26.01
CA LYS A 158 -37.08 -7.68 -25.62
C LYS A 158 -36.17 -8.89 -25.84
N ASN A 159 -36.41 -9.95 -25.09
CA ASN A 159 -35.74 -11.26 -25.22
C ASN A 159 -34.23 -11.23 -24.98
N LYS A 160 -33.68 -10.19 -24.33
CA LYS A 160 -32.30 -10.12 -23.89
C LYS A 160 -32.22 -10.21 -22.37
N LYS A 161 -31.21 -10.88 -21.84
CA LYS A 161 -30.95 -10.95 -20.39
C LYS A 161 -30.52 -9.57 -19.89
N LEU A 162 -31.08 -9.14 -18.76
CA LEU A 162 -30.68 -7.89 -18.09
C LEU A 162 -29.57 -8.14 -17.08
N PHE A 163 -28.49 -7.35 -17.17
CA PHE A 163 -27.43 -7.34 -16.17
C PHE A 163 -27.27 -5.91 -15.63
N LEU A 164 -27.18 -5.77 -14.31
CA LEU A 164 -26.98 -4.50 -13.61
C LEU A 164 -25.99 -4.74 -12.44
N GLY A 165 -24.84 -4.04 -12.46
CA GLY A 165 -23.80 -4.19 -11.46
C GLY A 165 -23.23 -5.60 -11.36
N GLY A 166 -23.13 -6.31 -12.49
CA GLY A 166 -22.66 -7.69 -12.57
C GLY A 166 -23.71 -8.76 -12.23
N VAL A 167 -24.90 -8.34 -11.80
CA VAL A 167 -26.00 -9.22 -11.38
C VAL A 167 -26.99 -9.45 -12.51
N LYS A 168 -27.38 -10.70 -12.76
CA LYS A 168 -28.50 -11.02 -13.65
C LYS A 168 -29.82 -10.68 -12.93
N ILE A 169 -30.59 -9.80 -13.55
CA ILE A 169 -31.90 -9.34 -13.04
C ILE A 169 -33.01 -10.09 -13.78
N PRO A 170 -33.99 -10.68 -13.06
CA PRO A 170 -35.17 -11.26 -13.68
C PRO A 170 -36.05 -10.14 -14.29
N PHE A 171 -35.99 -10.02 -15.62
CA PHE A 171 -36.76 -9.05 -16.35
C PHE A 171 -36.93 -9.51 -17.81
N HIS A 172 -38.05 -9.14 -18.46
CA HIS A 172 -38.40 -9.61 -19.80
C HIS A 172 -37.57 -8.94 -20.91
N SER A 173 -36.80 -7.92 -20.60
CA SER A 173 -35.97 -7.15 -21.52
C SER A 173 -34.59 -6.97 -20.95
N GLY A 174 -33.59 -6.79 -21.80
CA GLY A 174 -32.21 -6.48 -21.42
C GLY A 174 -31.67 -5.30 -22.21
N LEU A 175 -30.51 -4.83 -21.85
CA LEU A 175 -29.90 -3.65 -22.45
C LEU A 175 -29.21 -3.99 -23.78
N LYS A 176 -29.45 -3.19 -24.82
CA LYS A 176 -28.79 -3.32 -26.13
C LYS A 176 -27.31 -2.95 -25.99
N GLY A 177 -26.41 -3.76 -26.49
CA GLY A 177 -24.96 -3.50 -26.51
C GLY A 177 -24.20 -4.66 -27.09
N HIS A 178 -22.93 -4.44 -27.43
CA HIS A 178 -22.00 -5.47 -27.92
C HIS A 178 -21.55 -6.45 -26.81
N SER A 179 -21.59 -5.98 -25.54
CA SER A 179 -21.38 -6.76 -24.33
C SER A 179 -22.72 -7.28 -23.75
N ASP A 180 -22.73 -7.64 -22.49
CA ASP A 180 -23.97 -7.89 -21.73
C ASP A 180 -24.77 -6.59 -21.49
N GLY A 181 -24.23 -5.42 -21.79
CA GLY A 181 -24.88 -4.11 -21.72
C GLY A 181 -25.06 -3.60 -20.30
N ASP A 182 -24.24 -4.01 -19.33
CA ASP A 182 -24.34 -3.56 -17.95
C ASP A 182 -23.89 -2.09 -17.81
N VAL A 183 -24.83 -1.17 -17.92
CA VAL A 183 -24.60 0.29 -17.86
C VAL A 183 -23.94 0.74 -16.57
N ILE A 184 -24.18 0.02 -15.45
CA ILE A 184 -23.57 0.35 -14.17
C ILE A 184 -22.07 0.07 -14.22
N LEU A 185 -21.68 -1.12 -14.67
CA LEU A 185 -20.26 -1.47 -14.77
C LEU A 185 -19.54 -0.65 -15.84
N HIS A 186 -20.19 -0.30 -16.94
CA HIS A 186 -19.60 0.59 -17.96
C HIS A 186 -19.33 1.98 -17.38
N ALA A 187 -20.30 2.60 -16.72
CA ALA A 187 -20.10 3.90 -16.08
C ALA A 187 -19.01 3.85 -14.98
N ILE A 188 -18.93 2.76 -14.19
CA ILE A 188 -17.84 2.57 -13.22
C ILE A 188 -16.49 2.51 -13.94
N ILE A 189 -16.38 1.76 -15.02
CA ILE A 189 -15.12 1.65 -15.79
C ILE A 189 -14.67 3.04 -16.27
N ASP A 190 -15.58 3.81 -16.88
CA ASP A 190 -15.26 5.15 -17.38
C ASP A 190 -14.89 6.11 -16.25
N GLY A 191 -15.60 6.08 -15.13
CA GLY A 191 -15.26 6.87 -13.95
C GLY A 191 -13.87 6.54 -13.41
N LEU A 192 -13.50 5.26 -13.33
CA LEU A 192 -12.18 4.82 -12.88
C LEU A 192 -11.08 5.21 -13.86
N LEU A 193 -11.32 5.05 -15.16
CA LEU A 193 -10.37 5.45 -16.21
C LEU A 193 -10.18 6.97 -16.21
N GLY A 194 -11.25 7.75 -16.10
CA GLY A 194 -11.22 9.21 -16.02
C GLY A 194 -10.43 9.70 -14.80
N ALA A 195 -10.64 9.10 -13.62
CA ALA A 195 -9.87 9.42 -12.41
C ALA A 195 -8.36 9.16 -12.60
N MET A 196 -7.99 8.14 -13.36
CA MET A 196 -6.61 7.83 -13.71
C MET A 196 -6.06 8.62 -14.90
N ARG A 197 -6.83 9.55 -15.49
CA ARG A 197 -6.46 10.28 -16.71
C ARG A 197 -6.18 9.36 -17.89
N LYS A 198 -6.94 8.27 -18.01
CA LYS A 198 -6.87 7.30 -19.11
C LYS A 198 -8.02 7.54 -20.10
N SER A 199 -7.92 6.90 -21.26
CA SER A 199 -8.99 6.87 -22.26
C SER A 199 -10.22 6.14 -21.72
N ASP A 200 -11.33 6.23 -22.45
CA ASP A 200 -12.62 5.64 -22.11
C ASP A 200 -12.72 4.13 -22.38
N ILE A 201 -13.84 3.53 -22.00
CA ILE A 201 -14.15 2.13 -22.23
C ILE A 201 -14.19 1.78 -23.72
N GLY A 202 -14.63 2.70 -24.57
CA GLY A 202 -14.71 2.51 -26.02
C GLY A 202 -13.33 2.34 -26.66
N THR A 203 -12.32 3.02 -26.16
CA THR A 203 -10.93 2.88 -26.59
C THR A 203 -10.34 1.52 -26.18
N LEU A 204 -10.65 1.04 -24.95
CA LEU A 204 -10.16 -0.26 -24.47
C LEU A 204 -10.90 -1.44 -25.10
N TYR A 205 -12.19 -1.27 -25.38
CA TYR A 205 -13.08 -2.31 -25.89
C TYR A 205 -13.88 -1.80 -27.11
N PRO A 206 -13.21 -1.58 -28.26
CA PRO A 206 -13.87 -1.05 -29.45
C PRO A 206 -15.04 -1.95 -29.90
N SER A 207 -16.16 -1.32 -30.19
CA SER A 207 -17.42 -2.02 -30.57
C SER A 207 -17.31 -2.76 -31.90
N ASN A 208 -16.38 -2.37 -32.79
CA ASN A 208 -16.09 -3.04 -34.05
C ASN A 208 -15.19 -4.28 -33.91
N SER A 209 -14.65 -4.54 -32.73
CA SER A 209 -13.78 -5.71 -32.50
C SER A 209 -14.58 -6.97 -32.19
N HIS A 210 -14.49 -7.98 -33.03
CA HIS A 210 -15.08 -9.29 -32.80
C HIS A 210 -14.63 -9.98 -31.52
N LYS A 211 -13.43 -9.64 -31.04
CA LYS A 211 -12.83 -10.20 -29.81
C LYS A 211 -13.67 -9.92 -28.56
N PHE A 212 -14.39 -8.81 -28.53
CA PHE A 212 -15.14 -8.36 -27.35
C PHE A 212 -16.65 -8.59 -27.49
N LYS A 213 -17.09 -9.23 -28.58
CA LYS A 213 -18.51 -9.55 -28.80
C LYS A 213 -19.01 -10.46 -27.68
N ASN A 214 -20.13 -10.10 -27.04
CA ASN A 214 -20.76 -10.81 -25.94
C ASN A 214 -19.90 -10.95 -24.68
N ILE A 215 -18.83 -10.15 -24.50
CA ILE A 215 -18.05 -10.12 -23.29
C ILE A 215 -18.93 -9.67 -22.10
N ARG A 216 -18.72 -10.26 -20.93
CA ARG A 216 -19.34 -9.80 -19.69
C ARG A 216 -18.67 -8.53 -19.19
N SER A 217 -19.43 -7.51 -18.87
CA SER A 217 -18.88 -6.22 -18.36
C SER A 217 -18.05 -6.40 -17.10
N LYS A 218 -18.35 -7.42 -16.28
CA LYS A 218 -17.48 -7.84 -15.17
C LYS A 218 -16.05 -8.18 -15.62
N ASN A 219 -15.90 -8.85 -16.76
CA ASN A 219 -14.60 -9.21 -17.31
C ASN A 219 -13.87 -8.00 -17.92
N MET A 220 -14.63 -6.97 -18.35
CA MET A 220 -14.06 -5.69 -18.79
C MET A 220 -13.54 -4.86 -17.62
N LEU A 221 -14.18 -4.94 -16.45
CA LEU A 221 -13.77 -4.23 -15.24
C LEU A 221 -12.44 -4.78 -14.67
N MET A 222 -12.20 -6.09 -14.73
CA MET A 222 -11.03 -6.70 -14.09
C MET A 222 -9.67 -6.13 -14.54
N PRO A 223 -9.39 -5.90 -15.85
CA PRO A 223 -8.16 -5.24 -16.28
C PRO A 223 -8.02 -3.81 -15.77
N VAL A 224 -9.14 -3.08 -15.62
CA VAL A 224 -9.13 -1.70 -15.09
C VAL A 224 -8.80 -1.70 -13.60
N LEU A 225 -9.34 -2.65 -12.82
CA LEU A 225 -8.97 -2.82 -11.41
C LEU A 225 -7.49 -3.24 -11.24
N LYS A 226 -6.98 -4.05 -12.16
CA LYS A 226 -5.55 -4.37 -12.18
C LYS A 226 -4.71 -3.12 -12.47
N LEU A 227 -5.11 -2.30 -13.44
CA LEU A 227 -4.43 -1.05 -13.77
C LEU A 227 -4.41 -0.08 -12.58
N LEU A 228 -5.51 0.06 -11.83
CA LEU A 228 -5.56 0.81 -10.57
C LEU A 228 -4.49 0.33 -9.60
N LYS A 229 -4.47 -0.99 -9.33
CA LYS A 229 -3.54 -1.61 -8.39
C LYS A 229 -2.08 -1.44 -8.81
N ASP A 230 -1.79 -1.62 -10.10
CA ASP A 230 -0.43 -1.51 -10.65
C ASP A 230 0.11 -0.07 -10.55
N ASN A 231 -0.79 0.93 -10.52
CA ASN A 231 -0.46 2.36 -10.35
C ASN A 231 -0.65 2.85 -8.89
N ASN A 232 -0.86 1.96 -7.92
CA ASN A 232 -1.06 2.28 -6.50
C ASN A 232 -2.27 3.19 -6.21
N PHE A 233 -3.29 3.13 -7.05
CA PHE A 233 -4.58 3.74 -6.76
C PHE A 233 -5.45 2.79 -5.94
N TYR A 234 -6.31 3.36 -5.11
CA TYR A 234 -7.39 2.65 -4.43
C TYR A 234 -8.69 3.46 -4.51
N ILE A 235 -9.81 2.76 -4.47
CA ILE A 235 -11.12 3.37 -4.57
C ILE A 235 -11.58 3.76 -3.17
N ASN A 236 -11.84 5.05 -2.96
CA ASN A 236 -12.38 5.55 -1.69
C ASN A 236 -13.89 5.40 -1.62
N ASN A 237 -14.59 5.83 -2.67
CA ASN A 237 -16.04 5.83 -2.74
C ASN A 237 -16.50 5.81 -4.20
N ILE A 238 -17.68 5.25 -4.43
CA ILE A 238 -18.41 5.34 -5.72
C ILE A 238 -19.88 5.61 -5.42
N ASP A 239 -20.40 6.69 -6.00
CA ASP A 239 -21.82 6.99 -6.02
C ASP A 239 -22.40 6.68 -7.40
N ILE A 240 -23.57 6.01 -7.42
CA ILE A 240 -24.20 5.55 -8.66
C ILE A 240 -25.66 6.01 -8.67
N ASN A 241 -26.01 6.78 -9.70
CA ASN A 241 -27.39 7.09 -10.04
C ASN A 241 -27.84 6.25 -11.22
N LEU A 242 -28.80 5.35 -10.99
CA LEU A 242 -29.44 4.58 -12.05
C LEU A 242 -30.83 5.14 -12.33
N ILE A 243 -31.01 5.68 -13.53
CA ILE A 243 -32.28 6.28 -13.98
C ILE A 243 -32.96 5.27 -14.92
N CYS A 244 -34.08 4.70 -14.49
CA CYS A 244 -34.89 3.81 -15.30
C CYS A 244 -36.34 3.76 -14.75
N GLU A 245 -37.29 3.55 -15.61
CA GLU A 245 -38.68 3.32 -15.18
C GLU A 245 -38.88 1.92 -14.63
N ASN A 246 -38.30 0.94 -15.27
CA ASN A 246 -38.36 -0.47 -14.92
C ASN A 246 -37.04 -1.20 -15.23
N PRO A 247 -36.70 -2.25 -14.46
CA PRO A 247 -37.36 -2.72 -13.23
C PRO A 247 -37.21 -1.73 -12.07
N LYS A 248 -38.14 -1.79 -11.10
CA LYS A 248 -38.03 -0.94 -9.89
C LYS A 248 -36.77 -1.30 -9.09
N ILE A 249 -35.85 -0.35 -9.00
CA ILE A 249 -34.51 -0.55 -8.42
C ILE A 249 -34.57 -0.90 -6.92
N SER A 250 -35.56 -0.41 -6.18
CA SER A 250 -35.72 -0.70 -4.75
C SER A 250 -35.67 -2.20 -4.44
N LYS A 251 -36.25 -3.04 -5.30
CA LYS A 251 -36.30 -4.51 -5.14
C LYS A 251 -34.97 -5.22 -5.37
N ILE A 252 -34.05 -4.60 -6.09
CA ILE A 252 -32.78 -5.21 -6.50
C ILE A 252 -31.57 -4.48 -5.92
N ARG A 253 -31.76 -3.30 -5.31
CA ARG A 253 -30.71 -2.39 -4.82
C ARG A 253 -29.68 -3.10 -3.95
N ALA A 254 -30.12 -3.79 -2.90
CA ALA A 254 -29.20 -4.46 -1.97
C ALA A 254 -28.31 -5.50 -2.67
N LYS A 255 -28.90 -6.24 -3.63
CA LYS A 255 -28.16 -7.25 -4.41
C LYS A 255 -27.11 -6.63 -5.33
N VAL A 256 -27.46 -5.53 -5.97
CA VAL A 256 -26.56 -4.77 -6.86
C VAL A 256 -25.42 -4.15 -6.04
N ILE A 257 -25.72 -3.47 -4.92
CA ILE A 257 -24.71 -2.89 -4.03
C ILE A 257 -23.74 -3.98 -3.56
N LYS A 258 -24.23 -5.10 -3.03
CA LYS A 258 -23.37 -6.21 -2.58
C LYS A 258 -22.45 -6.73 -3.69
N SER A 259 -22.96 -6.84 -4.91
CA SER A 259 -22.16 -7.28 -6.06
C SER A 259 -21.05 -6.27 -6.38
N ILE A 260 -21.38 -4.98 -6.45
CA ILE A 260 -20.42 -3.92 -6.78
C ILE A 260 -19.37 -3.81 -5.66
N SER A 261 -19.77 -3.77 -4.39
CA SER A 261 -18.83 -3.73 -3.25
C SER A 261 -17.86 -4.90 -3.29
N SER A 262 -18.36 -6.12 -3.57
CA SER A 262 -17.50 -7.29 -3.70
C SER A 262 -16.54 -7.21 -4.89
N LEU A 263 -16.99 -6.71 -6.04
CA LEU A 263 -16.16 -6.55 -7.24
C LEU A 263 -15.04 -5.53 -7.04
N LEU A 264 -15.33 -4.46 -6.34
CA LEU A 264 -14.43 -3.33 -6.10
C LEU A 264 -13.63 -3.45 -4.81
N SER A 265 -13.85 -4.51 -4.01
CA SER A 265 -13.28 -4.68 -2.67
C SER A 265 -13.54 -3.49 -1.74
N LEU A 266 -14.76 -2.93 -1.81
CA LEU A 266 -15.27 -1.89 -0.92
C LEU A 266 -16.09 -2.52 0.21
N ASN A 267 -16.01 -1.94 1.43
CA ASN A 267 -16.78 -2.35 2.60
C ASN A 267 -18.23 -1.84 2.56
#